data_6bd934d2a3b93d65f6cb22c8397acf45
#
_entry.id   6bd934d2a3b93d65f6cb22c8397acf45
#
_cell.length_a   1.000
_cell.length_b   1.000
_cell.length_c   1.000
_cell.angle_alpha   90.00
_cell.angle_beta   90.00
_cell.angle_gamma   90.00
#
_symmetry.space_group_name_H-M   'P 1'
#
loop_
_entity.id
_entity.type
_entity.pdbx_description
1 polymer ?
#
loop_
_entity_poly.entity_id
_entity_poly.type
_entity_poly.pdbx_seq_one_letter_code
_entity_poly.pdbx_strand_id
1 'polypeptide(L)'
;MPKHVFVTGGVASSLGKGLTASSLGRLLKMRGLRVTMQKLDPYINVDPGTMNPFEHGEVFVTDDGGETDLDLGHYERFIDEPLTRASNATTGSIYQAVLAAERRGDYLGRTVQVIPHVTDEIKRRIRRLATDDVDVVITEVGGTVGDIEILPFLEAIRQFRNEVGRDNVCYVHVTLVPFIGPSGEQKTKPTQHSVTELRSRGIQPDLIVCRSDEPLSDALKRKISGQCDVDFRAVINAADAANIYALPLILHDEGLDTVVCEVLRLDAPIDLAPWRELVARVDASTSPVRIGLIGKYVDLHDAYLSVTESLKHAGFHHGARVELVWIQAEEVEGLLADERLGSVDGIVIPGGFGPRGIEGKVRAAEVARERGVPCLGLCLGMQVMTIEYARHVLGLADANSTEFNAATPHPVIDLMTDQREVTNKGGTMRLGAYYAVLAPGSKVAGAYGEPVVSERHRHRYEFNSAYRSRFEESGFWCSGTSPDKRLVEFVELRDHPFWVGTQAHPEFKSRPDRPHPLFRELIGAALAYRTRRLAAEGTATGTAPVAGAVGAAEPAR
;
A
#
# COMPACT_ATOMS: atom_id res chain seq x y z
N MET A 1 19.12 -6.20 -24.77
CA MET A 1 19.33 -5.12 -23.78
C MET A 1 17.96 -4.65 -23.34
N PRO A 2 17.67 -4.61 -22.04
CA PRO A 2 16.41 -4.08 -21.55
C PRO A 2 16.12 -2.67 -22.03
N LYS A 3 14.85 -2.36 -22.23
CA LYS A 3 14.34 -1.03 -22.56
C LYS A 3 14.05 -0.26 -21.28
N HIS A 4 14.10 1.08 -21.34
CA HIS A 4 13.89 1.95 -20.19
C HIS A 4 12.78 2.96 -20.44
N VAL A 5 11.84 3.06 -19.52
CA VAL A 5 10.83 4.13 -19.51
C VAL A 5 11.07 4.99 -18.28
N PHE A 6 11.29 6.29 -18.46
CA PHE A 6 11.39 7.25 -17.38
C PHE A 6 10.10 8.05 -17.26
N VAL A 7 9.44 7.95 -16.11
CA VAL A 7 8.21 8.69 -15.81
C VAL A 7 8.58 9.87 -14.93
N THR A 8 8.43 11.08 -15.47
CA THR A 8 8.65 12.34 -14.75
C THR A 8 7.32 13.06 -14.54
N GLY A 9 7.26 14.02 -13.63
CA GLY A 9 6.05 14.82 -13.43
C GLY A 9 6.36 16.28 -13.16
N GLY A 10 5.39 17.12 -13.47
CA GLY A 10 5.49 18.55 -13.25
C GLY A 10 4.15 19.17 -12.84
N VAL A 11 4.15 20.46 -12.56
CA VAL A 11 3.02 21.26 -12.09
C VAL A 11 2.76 21.13 -10.59
N ALA A 12 2.54 19.90 -10.08
CA ALA A 12 2.24 19.67 -8.67
C ALA A 12 2.69 18.26 -8.23
N SER A 13 2.81 18.05 -6.93
CA SER A 13 2.94 16.72 -6.33
C SER A 13 1.60 15.95 -6.42
N SER A 14 1.60 14.66 -6.14
CA SER A 14 0.41 13.80 -6.11
C SER A 14 -0.42 13.77 -7.41
N LEU A 15 0.22 14.01 -8.57
CA LEU A 15 -0.42 13.95 -9.90
C LEU A 15 -0.73 12.50 -10.37
N GLY A 16 -0.39 11.49 -9.58
CA GLY A 16 -0.57 10.09 -9.97
C GLY A 16 0.50 9.56 -10.93
N LYS A 17 1.76 10.03 -10.81
CA LYS A 17 2.91 9.42 -11.50
C LYS A 17 3.01 7.92 -11.24
N GLY A 18 2.94 7.53 -9.95
CA GLY A 18 2.99 6.14 -9.52
C GLY A 18 1.91 5.28 -10.16
N LEU A 19 0.66 5.75 -10.16
CA LEU A 19 -0.46 5.06 -10.80
C LEU A 19 -0.31 4.98 -12.33
N THR A 20 0.20 6.04 -12.97
CA THR A 20 0.49 6.04 -14.42
C THR A 20 1.59 5.04 -14.75
N ALA A 21 2.69 5.04 -13.99
CA ALA A 21 3.81 4.11 -14.15
C ALA A 21 3.37 2.66 -13.91
N SER A 22 2.61 2.41 -12.84
CA SER A 22 2.05 1.09 -12.52
C SER A 22 1.10 0.58 -13.60
N SER A 23 0.22 1.46 -14.10
CA SER A 23 -0.72 1.13 -15.17
C SER A 23 0.02 0.78 -16.47
N LEU A 24 1.04 1.55 -16.84
CA LEU A 24 1.90 1.22 -17.97
C LEU A 24 2.62 -0.12 -17.74
N GLY A 25 3.15 -0.35 -16.54
CA GLY A 25 3.77 -1.62 -16.16
C GLY A 25 2.82 -2.80 -16.36
N ARG A 26 1.55 -2.66 -15.92
CA ARG A 26 0.51 -3.67 -16.14
C ARG A 26 0.22 -3.89 -17.62
N LEU A 27 0.08 -2.83 -18.41
CA LEU A 27 -0.17 -2.92 -19.84
C LEU A 27 0.97 -3.64 -20.58
N LEU A 28 2.22 -3.34 -20.25
CA LEU A 28 3.37 -4.03 -20.84
C LEU A 28 3.45 -5.50 -20.42
N LYS A 29 3.06 -5.85 -19.18
CA LYS A 29 2.93 -7.26 -18.76
C LYS A 29 1.82 -7.98 -19.51
N MET A 30 0.68 -7.34 -19.77
CA MET A 30 -0.40 -7.92 -20.60
C MET A 30 0.01 -8.09 -22.08
N ARG A 31 1.10 -7.45 -22.50
CA ARG A 31 1.78 -7.72 -23.78
C ARG A 31 2.80 -8.87 -23.70
N GLY A 32 2.89 -9.57 -22.55
CA GLY A 32 3.83 -10.68 -22.36
C GLY A 32 5.26 -10.24 -22.07
N LEU A 33 5.52 -8.95 -21.83
CA LEU A 33 6.85 -8.43 -21.50
C LEU A 33 7.17 -8.63 -20.01
N ARG A 34 8.42 -8.91 -19.69
CA ARG A 34 8.94 -8.99 -18.32
C ARG A 34 9.30 -7.58 -17.87
N VAL A 35 8.56 -7.07 -16.90
CA VAL A 35 8.65 -5.68 -16.44
C VAL A 35 9.09 -5.63 -14.99
N THR A 36 10.04 -4.75 -14.68
CA THR A 36 10.35 -4.34 -13.32
C THR A 36 10.23 -2.82 -13.17
N MET A 37 10.08 -2.37 -11.92
CA MET A 37 9.85 -0.95 -11.64
C MET A 37 10.85 -0.41 -10.61
N GLN A 38 11.13 0.90 -10.70
CA GLN A 38 12.01 1.61 -9.79
C GLN A 38 11.44 2.98 -9.43
N LYS A 39 11.64 3.36 -8.17
CA LYS A 39 11.37 4.71 -7.65
C LYS A 39 12.68 5.41 -7.35
N LEU A 40 12.84 6.63 -7.84
CA LEU A 40 13.91 7.56 -7.47
C LEU A 40 13.31 8.68 -6.64
N ASP A 41 13.67 8.79 -5.37
CA ASP A 41 13.11 9.77 -4.44
C ASP A 41 14.11 10.90 -4.14
N PRO A 42 13.70 12.17 -4.30
CA PRO A 42 14.62 13.30 -4.16
C PRO A 42 14.92 13.72 -2.71
N TYR A 43 14.29 13.11 -1.70
CA TYR A 43 14.58 13.46 -0.31
C TYR A 43 15.93 12.92 0.18
N ILE A 44 16.49 13.57 1.23
CA ILE A 44 17.84 13.29 1.76
C ILE A 44 17.84 12.15 2.80
N ASN A 45 16.69 11.64 3.21
CA ASN A 45 16.63 10.44 4.05
C ASN A 45 17.28 9.27 3.31
N VAL A 46 18.01 8.43 4.03
CA VAL A 46 18.67 7.24 3.45
C VAL A 46 17.60 6.23 2.97
N ASP A 47 16.57 6.07 3.77
CA ASP A 47 15.34 5.32 3.48
C ASP A 47 14.17 5.95 4.25
N PRO A 48 12.91 5.56 3.97
CA PRO A 48 11.75 6.10 4.67
C PRO A 48 11.50 5.46 6.06
N GLY A 49 12.31 4.50 6.50
CA GLY A 49 12.06 3.71 7.71
C GLY A 49 11.97 4.50 9.01
N THR A 50 12.56 5.71 9.07
CA THR A 50 12.50 6.62 10.22
C THR A 50 11.57 7.80 10.01
N MET A 51 10.88 7.88 8.87
CA MET A 51 9.99 8.98 8.55
C MET A 51 8.67 8.89 9.32
N ASN A 52 8.05 10.05 9.55
CA ASN A 52 6.75 10.14 10.19
C ASN A 52 5.64 9.74 9.20
N PRO A 53 4.79 8.75 9.53
CA PRO A 53 3.67 8.36 8.64
C PRO A 53 2.70 9.50 8.31
N PHE A 54 2.56 10.52 9.16
CA PHE A 54 1.75 11.71 8.86
C PHE A 54 2.32 12.60 7.74
N GLU A 55 3.62 12.48 7.44
CA GLU A 55 4.26 13.29 6.40
C GLU A 55 4.49 12.51 5.11
N HIS A 56 4.63 11.18 5.22
CA HIS A 56 5.12 10.37 4.11
C HIS A 56 4.21 9.18 3.74
N GLY A 57 3.17 8.92 4.51
CA GLY A 57 2.33 7.74 4.35
C GLY A 57 2.97 6.46 4.91
N GLU A 58 2.53 5.31 4.42
CA GLU A 58 3.08 4.02 4.89
C GLU A 58 4.51 3.79 4.39
N VAL A 59 5.29 3.08 5.20
CA VAL A 59 6.57 2.50 4.77
C VAL A 59 6.32 1.11 4.23
N PHE A 60 6.49 0.92 2.93
CA PHE A 60 6.34 -0.37 2.28
C PHE A 60 7.60 -1.20 2.45
N VAL A 61 7.46 -2.49 2.80
CA VAL A 61 8.60 -3.38 3.03
C VAL A 61 8.65 -4.46 1.96
N THR A 62 9.81 -4.62 1.32
CA THR A 62 10.07 -5.67 0.31
C THR A 62 10.47 -7.00 0.96
N ASP A 63 10.45 -8.09 0.20
CA ASP A 63 10.83 -9.42 0.72
C ASP A 63 12.28 -9.47 1.21
N ASP A 64 13.20 -8.73 0.59
CA ASP A 64 14.61 -8.62 0.99
C ASP A 64 14.86 -7.58 2.11
N GLY A 65 13.79 -7.07 2.75
CA GLY A 65 13.86 -6.19 3.91
C GLY A 65 14.18 -4.73 3.58
N GLY A 66 13.95 -4.27 2.35
CA GLY A 66 14.00 -2.86 2.01
C GLY A 66 12.81 -2.11 2.62
N GLU A 67 13.07 -1.06 3.39
CA GLU A 67 12.07 -0.05 3.76
C GLU A 67 12.00 0.96 2.62
N THR A 68 10.83 1.12 2.00
CA THR A 68 10.68 1.82 0.73
C THR A 68 9.45 2.73 0.73
N ASP A 69 9.37 3.59 -0.28
CA ASP A 69 8.23 4.45 -0.52
C ASP A 69 6.94 3.63 -0.81
N LEU A 70 5.79 4.19 -0.44
CA LEU A 70 4.47 3.56 -0.61
C LEU A 70 4.11 3.24 -2.08
N ASP A 71 4.70 3.97 -3.03
CA ASP A 71 4.46 3.73 -4.47
C ASP A 71 4.90 2.32 -4.90
N LEU A 72 5.90 1.71 -4.21
CA LEU A 72 6.28 0.33 -4.50
C LEU A 72 5.14 -0.65 -4.25
N GLY A 73 4.27 -0.36 -3.30
CA GLY A 73 3.03 -1.11 -3.08
C GLY A 73 2.10 -1.04 -4.29
N HIS A 74 1.92 0.14 -4.90
CA HIS A 74 1.18 0.27 -6.16
C HIS A 74 1.83 -0.53 -7.29
N TYR A 75 3.17 -0.42 -7.43
CA TYR A 75 3.88 -1.17 -8.47
C TYR A 75 3.63 -2.66 -8.34
N GLU A 76 3.89 -3.25 -7.16
CA GLU A 76 3.68 -4.68 -6.94
C GLU A 76 2.22 -5.12 -7.17
N ARG A 77 1.23 -4.32 -6.76
CA ARG A 77 -0.19 -4.63 -6.95
C ARG A 77 -0.59 -4.67 -8.43
N PHE A 78 0.00 -3.79 -9.26
CA PHE A 78 -0.32 -3.70 -10.68
C PHE A 78 0.48 -4.71 -11.52
N ILE A 79 1.80 -4.82 -11.32
CA ILE A 79 2.62 -5.72 -12.13
C ILE A 79 2.60 -7.17 -11.64
N ASP A 80 2.08 -7.44 -10.43
CA ASP A 80 2.05 -8.76 -9.75
C ASP A 80 3.44 -9.43 -9.71
N GLU A 81 4.46 -8.64 -9.36
CA GLU A 81 5.82 -9.11 -9.15
C GLU A 81 6.38 -8.52 -7.86
N PRO A 82 7.07 -9.31 -7.03
CA PRO A 82 7.77 -8.79 -5.86
C PRO A 82 8.94 -7.91 -6.31
N LEU A 83 9.03 -6.72 -5.72
CA LEU A 83 10.14 -5.81 -5.90
C LEU A 83 11.19 -6.01 -4.78
N THR A 84 12.36 -5.43 -4.98
CA THR A 84 13.47 -5.53 -4.03
C THR A 84 13.88 -4.13 -3.55
N ARG A 85 14.74 -4.07 -2.51
CA ARG A 85 15.32 -2.78 -2.08
C ARG A 85 16.05 -2.04 -3.20
N ALA A 86 16.50 -2.73 -4.25
CA ALA A 86 17.09 -2.09 -5.41
C ALA A 86 16.07 -1.27 -6.23
N SER A 87 14.80 -1.53 -6.05
CA SER A 87 13.70 -0.82 -6.71
C SER A 87 13.41 0.54 -6.10
N ASN A 88 14.04 0.92 -4.99
CA ASN A 88 13.95 2.27 -4.41
C ASN A 88 15.36 2.86 -4.23
N ALA A 89 15.53 4.11 -4.64
CA ALA A 89 16.78 4.83 -4.45
C ALA A 89 16.48 6.29 -4.06
N THR A 90 16.94 6.69 -2.87
CA THR A 90 16.79 8.06 -2.37
C THR A 90 18.04 8.88 -2.65
N THR A 91 17.91 10.21 -2.71
CA THR A 91 19.07 11.12 -2.75
C THR A 91 20.03 10.82 -1.60
N GLY A 92 19.52 10.63 -0.38
CA GLY A 92 20.34 10.31 0.79
C GLY A 92 21.18 9.06 0.61
N SER A 93 20.58 7.96 0.14
CA SER A 93 21.31 6.71 -0.09
C SER A 93 22.35 6.79 -1.22
N ILE A 94 22.09 7.63 -2.24
CA ILE A 94 23.02 7.88 -3.35
C ILE A 94 24.21 8.67 -2.85
N TYR A 95 23.99 9.78 -2.17
CA TYR A 95 25.07 10.60 -1.62
C TYR A 95 25.89 9.85 -0.56
N GLN A 96 25.23 9.06 0.29
CA GLN A 96 25.95 8.19 1.25
C GLN A 96 26.90 7.23 0.53
N ALA A 97 26.47 6.61 -0.56
CA ALA A 97 27.32 5.71 -1.34
C ALA A 97 28.52 6.44 -1.97
N VAL A 98 28.31 7.64 -2.54
CA VAL A 98 29.37 8.46 -3.13
C VAL A 98 30.36 8.93 -2.08
N LEU A 99 29.87 9.43 -0.93
CA LEU A 99 30.75 9.88 0.17
C LEU A 99 31.54 8.73 0.79
N ALA A 100 30.91 7.54 0.95
CA ALA A 100 31.60 6.35 1.43
C ALA A 100 32.70 5.89 0.45
N ALA A 101 32.46 5.95 -0.85
CA ALA A 101 33.47 5.65 -1.88
C ALA A 101 34.63 6.66 -1.86
N GLU A 102 34.34 7.95 -1.66
CA GLU A 102 35.35 8.99 -1.52
C GLU A 102 36.23 8.71 -0.30
N ARG A 103 35.64 8.42 0.86
CA ARG A 103 36.40 8.09 2.10
C ARG A 103 37.26 6.84 1.97
N ARG A 104 36.89 5.87 1.17
CA ARG A 104 37.72 4.68 0.86
C ARG A 104 38.85 4.96 -0.14
N GLY A 105 38.83 6.12 -0.82
CA GLY A 105 39.81 6.47 -1.85
C GLY A 105 39.50 5.88 -3.24
N ASP A 106 38.28 5.41 -3.49
CA ASP A 106 37.89 4.77 -4.76
C ASP A 106 38.04 5.71 -5.97
N TYR A 107 38.01 7.03 -5.74
CA TYR A 107 38.17 8.05 -6.79
C TYR A 107 39.64 8.50 -7.03
N LEU A 108 40.60 7.86 -6.40
CA LEU A 108 42.04 8.07 -6.67
C LEU A 108 42.47 9.54 -6.59
N GLY A 109 41.96 10.30 -5.63
CA GLY A 109 42.32 11.70 -5.39
C GLY A 109 41.64 12.72 -6.34
N ARG A 110 40.70 12.29 -7.18
CA ARG A 110 39.93 13.21 -8.02
C ARG A 110 38.97 14.06 -7.18
N THR A 111 38.69 15.28 -7.64
CA THR A 111 37.63 16.10 -7.09
C THR A 111 36.26 15.42 -7.36
N VAL A 112 35.52 15.07 -6.29
CA VAL A 112 34.20 14.45 -6.39
C VAL A 112 33.12 15.53 -6.53
N GLN A 113 32.27 15.43 -7.55
CA GLN A 113 31.24 16.42 -7.90
C GLN A 113 29.93 15.72 -8.21
N VAL A 114 28.83 16.48 -8.29
CA VAL A 114 27.52 15.92 -8.69
C VAL A 114 27.62 15.27 -10.06
N ILE A 115 28.25 15.94 -11.03
CA ILE A 115 28.60 15.37 -12.34
C ILE A 115 30.14 15.17 -12.34
N PRO A 116 30.64 13.93 -12.59
CA PRO A 116 29.87 12.74 -12.96
C PRO A 116 29.48 11.83 -11.79
N HIS A 117 30.00 12.01 -10.57
CA HIS A 117 30.03 10.96 -9.54
C HIS A 117 28.64 10.60 -9.01
N VAL A 118 27.78 11.59 -8.71
CA VAL A 118 26.42 11.37 -8.25
C VAL A 118 25.55 10.86 -9.42
N THR A 119 25.69 11.46 -10.61
CA THR A 119 24.94 11.02 -11.79
C THR A 119 25.33 9.59 -12.23
N ASP A 120 26.60 9.20 -12.12
CA ASP A 120 27.04 7.84 -12.41
C ASP A 120 26.49 6.83 -11.40
N GLU A 121 26.42 7.18 -10.13
CA GLU A 121 25.78 6.34 -9.09
C GLU A 121 24.30 6.14 -9.37
N ILE A 122 23.56 7.20 -9.75
CA ILE A 122 22.15 7.10 -10.17
C ILE A 122 22.01 6.14 -11.35
N LYS A 123 22.81 6.35 -12.42
CA LYS A 123 22.79 5.49 -13.61
C LYS A 123 23.16 4.03 -13.29
N ARG A 124 24.11 3.83 -12.38
CA ARG A 124 24.48 2.49 -11.90
C ARG A 124 23.30 1.78 -11.23
N ARG A 125 22.51 2.50 -10.40
CA ARG A 125 21.32 1.94 -9.75
C ARG A 125 20.23 1.61 -10.76
N ILE A 126 20.01 2.45 -11.77
CA ILE A 126 19.07 2.15 -12.86
C ILE A 126 19.48 0.88 -13.60
N ARG A 127 20.77 0.75 -13.97
CA ARG A 127 21.29 -0.43 -14.68
C ARG A 127 21.21 -1.71 -13.85
N ARG A 128 21.25 -1.62 -12.53
CA ARG A 128 21.20 -2.80 -11.65
C ARG A 128 19.92 -3.61 -11.83
N LEU A 129 18.81 -2.98 -12.22
CA LEU A 129 17.53 -3.64 -12.49
C LEU A 129 17.41 -4.18 -13.92
N ALA A 130 18.31 -3.79 -14.82
CA ALA A 130 18.30 -4.17 -16.22
C ALA A 130 19.03 -5.51 -16.43
N THR A 131 18.50 -6.58 -15.84
CA THR A 131 19.02 -7.95 -15.94
C THR A 131 18.53 -8.66 -17.21
N ASP A 132 19.10 -9.82 -17.56
CA ASP A 132 18.76 -10.56 -18.80
C ASP A 132 17.34 -11.14 -18.79
N ASP A 133 16.72 -11.25 -17.62
CA ASP A 133 15.35 -11.70 -17.42
C ASP A 133 14.32 -10.55 -17.42
N VAL A 134 14.74 -9.30 -17.67
CA VAL A 134 13.89 -8.11 -17.77
C VAL A 134 13.89 -7.57 -19.19
N ASP A 135 12.70 -7.29 -19.73
CA ASP A 135 12.54 -6.66 -21.05
C ASP A 135 12.42 -5.14 -20.93
N VAL A 136 11.70 -4.65 -19.89
CA VAL A 136 11.47 -3.22 -19.66
C VAL A 136 11.66 -2.87 -18.20
N VAL A 137 12.46 -1.81 -17.93
CA VAL A 137 12.58 -1.14 -16.62
C VAL A 137 11.80 0.17 -16.67
N ILE A 138 10.79 0.32 -15.82
CA ILE A 138 10.07 1.58 -15.65
C ILE A 138 10.63 2.28 -14.42
N THR A 139 11.23 3.45 -14.60
CA THR A 139 11.77 4.25 -13.51
C THR A 139 10.90 5.51 -13.31
N GLU A 140 10.22 5.58 -12.19
CA GLU A 140 9.53 6.80 -11.78
C GLU A 140 10.51 7.74 -11.09
N VAL A 141 10.58 8.98 -11.55
CA VAL A 141 11.37 10.04 -10.93
C VAL A 141 10.46 10.85 -10.02
N GLY A 142 10.67 10.73 -8.72
CA GLY A 142 9.95 11.47 -7.67
C GLY A 142 10.22 12.97 -7.74
N GLY A 143 9.37 13.75 -7.06
CA GLY A 143 9.42 15.21 -7.07
C GLY A 143 8.78 15.83 -8.32
N THR A 144 8.93 17.15 -8.44
CA THR A 144 8.31 17.97 -9.49
C THR A 144 9.39 18.58 -10.37
N VAL A 145 9.25 18.46 -11.69
CA VAL A 145 10.17 19.10 -12.64
C VAL A 145 10.11 20.62 -12.44
N GLY A 146 11.27 21.20 -12.13
CA GLY A 146 11.44 22.59 -11.71
C GLY A 146 12.03 22.73 -10.31
N ASP A 147 11.84 21.71 -9.45
CA ASP A 147 12.42 21.70 -8.10
C ASP A 147 13.93 21.40 -8.12
N ILE A 148 14.66 21.93 -7.14
CA ILE A 148 16.13 21.81 -7.07
C ILE A 148 16.55 20.35 -6.82
N GLU A 149 15.85 19.67 -5.94
CA GLU A 149 16.17 18.33 -5.46
C GLU A 149 16.11 17.24 -6.54
N ILE A 150 15.33 17.46 -7.61
CA ILE A 150 15.21 16.49 -8.71
C ILE A 150 16.33 16.62 -9.76
N LEU A 151 17.08 17.72 -9.76
CA LEU A 151 18.04 18.04 -10.84
C LEU A 151 19.09 16.95 -11.09
N PRO A 152 19.71 16.32 -10.09
CA PRO A 152 20.68 15.24 -10.34
C PRO A 152 20.06 14.04 -11.04
N PHE A 153 18.78 13.73 -10.76
CA PHE A 153 18.06 12.65 -11.42
C PHE A 153 17.76 12.98 -12.88
N LEU A 154 17.27 14.20 -13.16
CA LEU A 154 17.03 14.64 -14.53
C LEU A 154 18.31 14.61 -15.37
N GLU A 155 19.41 15.09 -14.82
CA GLU A 155 20.70 15.04 -15.50
C GLU A 155 21.17 13.60 -15.74
N ALA A 156 21.02 12.71 -14.77
CA ALA A 156 21.38 11.32 -14.91
C ALA A 156 20.57 10.60 -16.02
N ILE A 157 19.24 10.76 -16.05
CA ILE A 157 18.41 10.13 -17.08
C ILE A 157 18.66 10.71 -18.47
N ARG A 158 18.95 12.01 -18.56
CA ARG A 158 19.37 12.66 -19.80
C ARG A 158 20.66 12.04 -20.37
N GLN A 159 21.67 11.87 -19.52
CA GLN A 159 22.94 11.20 -19.90
C GLN A 159 22.69 9.73 -20.28
N PHE A 160 21.84 9.05 -19.53
CA PHE A 160 21.53 7.63 -19.71
C PHE A 160 21.04 7.31 -21.12
N ARG A 161 20.14 8.13 -21.71
CA ARG A 161 19.64 7.96 -23.07
C ARG A 161 20.77 7.96 -24.12
N ASN A 162 21.79 8.81 -23.91
CA ASN A 162 22.94 8.86 -24.82
C ASN A 162 23.86 7.61 -24.70
N GLU A 163 23.94 7.05 -23.49
CA GLU A 163 24.80 5.89 -23.24
C GLU A 163 24.20 4.57 -23.73
N VAL A 164 22.88 4.38 -23.60
CA VAL A 164 22.20 3.14 -24.01
C VAL A 164 21.58 3.22 -25.40
N GLY A 165 21.54 4.40 -26.02
CA GLY A 165 20.93 4.65 -27.31
C GLY A 165 19.46 5.09 -27.23
N ARG A 166 19.07 5.97 -28.15
CA ARG A 166 17.75 6.61 -28.16
C ARG A 166 16.59 5.63 -28.27
N ASP A 167 16.73 4.57 -29.04
CA ASP A 167 15.71 3.54 -29.28
C ASP A 167 15.47 2.63 -28.07
N ASN A 168 16.25 2.81 -27.00
CA ASN A 168 16.15 2.04 -25.78
C ASN A 168 15.59 2.85 -24.59
N VAL A 169 15.22 4.12 -24.82
CA VAL A 169 14.70 5.00 -23.76
C VAL A 169 13.45 5.73 -24.23
N CYS A 170 12.42 5.71 -23.43
CA CYS A 170 11.18 6.49 -23.62
C CYS A 170 10.97 7.41 -22.41
N TYR A 171 10.68 8.70 -22.65
CA TYR A 171 10.34 9.67 -21.62
C TYR A 171 8.85 9.94 -21.61
N VAL A 172 8.18 9.61 -20.51
CA VAL A 172 6.78 9.90 -20.24
C VAL A 172 6.70 11.03 -19.22
N HIS A 173 6.00 12.11 -19.57
CA HIS A 173 5.85 13.26 -18.68
C HIS A 173 4.40 13.43 -18.23
N VAL A 174 4.14 13.28 -16.92
CA VAL A 174 2.81 13.45 -16.33
C VAL A 174 2.60 14.91 -15.95
N THR A 175 1.50 15.49 -16.39
CA THR A 175 1.18 16.90 -16.13
C THR A 175 -0.30 17.10 -15.77
N LEU A 176 -0.69 18.33 -15.44
CA LEU A 176 -2.06 18.69 -15.07
C LEU A 176 -2.66 19.64 -16.12
N VAL A 177 -3.89 19.33 -16.52
CA VAL A 177 -4.77 20.22 -17.27
C VAL A 177 -5.97 20.56 -16.39
N PRO A 178 -5.85 21.60 -15.53
CA PRO A 178 -6.90 21.92 -14.56
C PRO A 178 -8.13 22.51 -15.24
N PHE A 179 -9.29 22.21 -14.69
CA PHE A 179 -10.53 22.89 -14.98
C PHE A 179 -10.67 24.16 -14.12
N ILE A 180 -10.89 25.31 -14.76
CA ILE A 180 -11.06 26.57 -14.04
C ILE A 180 -12.55 26.91 -13.98
N GLY A 181 -13.19 26.63 -12.86
CA GLY A 181 -14.63 26.78 -12.65
C GLY A 181 -15.20 28.14 -13.10
N PRO A 182 -14.63 29.31 -12.68
CA PRO A 182 -15.14 30.61 -13.09
C PRO A 182 -15.11 30.87 -14.61
N SER A 183 -14.18 30.25 -15.34
CA SER A 183 -14.10 30.40 -16.82
C SER A 183 -14.79 29.24 -17.56
N GLY A 184 -15.18 28.18 -16.87
CA GLY A 184 -15.84 27.00 -17.47
C GLY A 184 -14.97 26.26 -18.48
N GLU A 185 -13.64 26.27 -18.35
CA GLU A 185 -12.77 25.66 -19.34
C GLU A 185 -11.49 25.04 -18.77
N GLN A 186 -10.97 24.01 -19.44
CA GLN A 186 -9.69 23.38 -19.16
C GLN A 186 -8.52 24.24 -19.68
N LYS A 187 -7.47 24.38 -18.86
CA LYS A 187 -6.30 25.21 -19.16
C LYS A 187 -5.04 24.39 -19.43
N THR A 188 -4.48 24.56 -20.64
CA THR A 188 -3.27 23.83 -21.07
C THR A 188 -1.95 24.54 -20.70
N LYS A 189 -1.99 25.75 -20.14
CA LYS A 189 -0.77 26.50 -19.79
C LYS A 189 0.12 25.81 -18.75
N PRO A 190 -0.41 25.21 -17.67
CA PRO A 190 0.44 24.48 -16.72
C PRO A 190 1.24 23.35 -17.39
N THR A 191 0.60 22.56 -18.26
CA THR A 191 1.26 21.53 -19.09
C THR A 191 2.38 22.11 -19.95
N GLN A 192 2.11 23.20 -20.68
CA GLN A 192 3.10 23.84 -21.54
C GLN A 192 4.33 24.33 -20.76
N HIS A 193 4.12 24.95 -19.59
CA HIS A 193 5.22 25.42 -18.73
C HIS A 193 6.02 24.25 -18.18
N SER A 194 5.37 23.19 -17.72
CA SER A 194 6.04 22.00 -17.21
C SER A 194 6.92 21.33 -18.27
N VAL A 195 6.42 21.16 -19.49
CA VAL A 195 7.20 20.62 -20.61
C VAL A 195 8.35 21.56 -20.99
N THR A 196 8.13 22.89 -20.97
CA THR A 196 9.20 23.86 -21.23
C THR A 196 10.33 23.73 -20.20
N GLU A 197 10.00 23.55 -18.93
CA GLU A 197 11.00 23.36 -17.88
C GLU A 197 11.78 22.05 -18.09
N LEU A 198 11.10 20.94 -18.40
CA LEU A 198 11.76 19.66 -18.70
C LEU A 198 12.71 19.79 -19.92
N ARG A 199 12.27 20.47 -20.98
CA ARG A 199 13.08 20.75 -22.18
C ARG A 199 14.30 21.61 -21.87
N SER A 200 14.19 22.57 -20.96
CA SER A 200 15.31 23.40 -20.53
C SER A 200 16.44 22.55 -19.90
N ARG A 201 16.12 21.37 -19.37
CA ARG A 201 17.08 20.38 -18.84
C ARG A 201 17.58 19.41 -19.93
N GLY A 202 17.23 19.64 -21.20
CA GLY A 202 17.66 18.82 -22.33
C GLY A 202 16.89 17.49 -22.49
N ILE A 203 15.69 17.39 -21.91
CA ILE A 203 14.82 16.22 -22.05
C ILE A 203 13.56 16.64 -22.82
N GLN A 204 13.42 16.14 -24.06
CA GLN A 204 12.16 16.20 -24.79
C GLN A 204 11.32 14.98 -24.42
N PRO A 205 10.11 15.14 -23.87
CA PRO A 205 9.23 14.00 -23.62
C PRO A 205 8.81 13.34 -24.94
N ASP A 206 8.77 12.02 -24.95
CA ASP A 206 8.23 11.25 -26.07
C ASP A 206 6.68 11.18 -25.96
N LEU A 207 6.14 11.14 -24.72
CA LEU A 207 4.71 11.18 -24.43
C LEU A 207 4.41 12.16 -23.29
N ILE A 208 3.20 12.75 -23.34
CA ILE A 208 2.65 13.57 -22.26
C ILE A 208 1.36 12.94 -21.78
N VAL A 209 1.30 12.60 -20.48
CA VAL A 209 0.08 12.13 -19.81
C VAL A 209 -0.56 13.31 -19.09
N CYS A 210 -1.73 13.70 -19.55
CA CYS A 210 -2.47 14.84 -19.04
C CYS A 210 -3.52 14.39 -18.02
N ARG A 211 -3.26 14.64 -16.74
CA ARG A 211 -4.26 14.49 -15.68
C ARG A 211 -5.30 15.61 -15.81
N SER A 212 -6.57 15.26 -15.70
CA SER A 212 -7.69 16.20 -15.79
C SER A 212 -8.91 15.64 -15.07
N ASP A 213 -9.78 16.53 -14.58
CA ASP A 213 -11.05 16.14 -13.95
C ASP A 213 -12.01 15.53 -14.99
N GLU A 214 -11.98 16.06 -16.23
CA GLU A 214 -12.83 15.65 -17.34
C GLU A 214 -11.98 15.28 -18.57
N PRO A 215 -12.52 14.46 -19.51
CA PRO A 215 -11.83 14.15 -20.76
C PRO A 215 -11.42 15.38 -21.57
N LEU A 216 -10.22 15.33 -22.15
CA LEU A 216 -9.73 16.39 -23.03
C LEU A 216 -10.34 16.28 -24.43
N SER A 217 -10.80 17.40 -24.98
CA SER A 217 -11.20 17.47 -26.39
C SER A 217 -10.00 17.33 -27.34
N ASP A 218 -10.24 16.84 -28.55
CA ASP A 218 -9.21 16.76 -29.59
C ASP A 218 -8.57 18.11 -29.89
N ALA A 219 -9.32 19.22 -29.78
CA ALA A 219 -8.79 20.55 -29.95
C ALA A 219 -7.73 20.91 -28.90
N LEU A 220 -7.98 20.53 -27.64
CA LEU A 220 -7.00 20.70 -26.55
C LEU A 220 -5.78 19.79 -26.72
N LYS A 221 -5.98 18.53 -27.10
CA LYS A 221 -4.88 17.60 -27.40
C LYS A 221 -4.00 18.15 -28.55
N ARG A 222 -4.59 18.64 -29.66
CA ARG A 222 -3.84 19.28 -30.78
C ARG A 222 -3.07 20.50 -30.30
N LYS A 223 -3.66 21.31 -29.43
CA LYS A 223 -3.00 22.51 -28.87
C LYS A 223 -1.79 22.09 -28.00
N ILE A 224 -1.93 21.08 -27.16
CA ILE A 224 -0.82 20.55 -26.35
C ILE A 224 0.27 19.98 -27.26
N SER A 225 -0.10 19.13 -28.21
CA SER A 225 0.80 18.54 -29.21
C SER A 225 1.65 19.61 -29.90
N GLY A 226 1.02 20.64 -30.47
CA GLY A 226 1.73 21.71 -31.19
C GLY A 226 2.58 22.60 -30.29
N GLN A 227 2.19 22.85 -29.05
CA GLN A 227 2.96 23.68 -28.10
C GLN A 227 4.10 22.95 -27.42
N CYS A 228 3.96 21.64 -27.24
CA CYS A 228 4.94 20.80 -26.54
C CYS A 228 5.83 20.00 -27.49
N ASP A 229 5.60 20.07 -28.80
CA ASP A 229 6.37 19.38 -29.83
C ASP A 229 6.38 17.86 -29.62
N VAL A 230 5.18 17.28 -29.45
CA VAL A 230 4.95 15.83 -29.38
C VAL A 230 3.89 15.43 -30.40
N ASP A 231 3.92 14.18 -30.86
CA ASP A 231 2.86 13.64 -31.73
C ASP A 231 1.48 13.78 -31.06
N PHE A 232 0.44 14.03 -31.85
CA PHE A 232 -0.93 14.11 -31.34
C PHE A 232 -1.34 12.83 -30.58
N ARG A 233 -0.95 11.65 -31.09
CA ARG A 233 -1.21 10.35 -30.45
C ARG A 233 -0.44 10.15 -29.14
N ALA A 234 0.62 10.93 -28.92
CA ALA A 234 1.43 10.91 -27.70
C ALA A 234 0.90 11.83 -26.60
N VAL A 235 -0.19 12.55 -26.85
CA VAL A 235 -0.94 13.32 -25.84
C VAL A 235 -2.03 12.43 -25.27
N ILE A 236 -1.73 11.76 -24.15
CA ILE A 236 -2.59 10.79 -23.49
C ILE A 236 -3.44 11.51 -22.44
N ASN A 237 -4.74 11.30 -22.46
CA ASN A 237 -5.63 11.82 -21.43
C ASN A 237 -5.77 10.80 -20.29
N ALA A 238 -5.51 11.23 -19.07
CA ALA A 238 -5.72 10.47 -17.84
C ALA A 238 -6.78 11.19 -16.98
N ALA A 239 -8.04 11.14 -17.43
CA ALA A 239 -9.17 11.66 -16.66
C ALA A 239 -9.37 10.88 -15.37
N ASP A 240 -10.01 11.51 -14.37
CA ASP A 240 -10.29 10.87 -13.10
C ASP A 240 -11.15 9.61 -13.27
N ALA A 241 -10.69 8.51 -12.70
CA ALA A 241 -11.37 7.23 -12.78
C ALA A 241 -12.11 6.91 -11.47
N ALA A 242 -13.27 6.27 -11.57
CA ALA A 242 -14.06 5.85 -10.41
C ALA A 242 -13.33 4.82 -9.54
N ASN A 243 -12.48 3.99 -10.17
CA ASN A 243 -11.59 3.07 -9.45
C ASN A 243 -10.22 3.04 -10.14
N ILE A 244 -9.16 2.89 -9.36
CA ILE A 244 -7.77 2.91 -9.87
C ILE A 244 -7.46 1.72 -10.81
N TYR A 245 -8.18 0.60 -10.68
CA TYR A 245 -7.97 -0.60 -11.51
C TYR A 245 -8.56 -0.47 -12.91
N ALA A 246 -9.43 0.52 -13.15
CA ALA A 246 -9.87 0.88 -14.51
C ALA A 246 -8.81 1.67 -15.29
N LEU A 247 -7.86 2.32 -14.59
CA LEU A 247 -6.89 3.21 -15.21
C LEU A 247 -6.02 2.55 -16.31
N PRO A 248 -5.51 1.30 -16.18
CA PRO A 248 -4.81 0.66 -17.29
C PRO A 248 -5.63 0.58 -18.57
N LEU A 249 -6.92 0.24 -18.48
CA LEU A 249 -7.79 0.15 -19.65
C LEU A 249 -8.03 1.53 -20.28
N ILE A 250 -8.27 2.55 -19.47
CA ILE A 250 -8.43 3.95 -19.93
C ILE A 250 -7.16 4.41 -20.66
N LEU A 251 -5.99 4.17 -20.09
CA LEU A 251 -4.71 4.57 -20.70
C LEU A 251 -4.38 3.77 -21.96
N HIS A 252 -4.81 2.49 -22.04
CA HIS A 252 -4.70 1.69 -23.25
C HIS A 252 -5.56 2.26 -24.38
N ASP A 253 -6.83 2.57 -24.09
CA ASP A 253 -7.76 3.12 -25.07
C ASP A 253 -7.29 4.49 -25.59
N GLU A 254 -6.55 5.26 -24.77
CA GLU A 254 -5.85 6.48 -25.13
C GLU A 254 -4.55 6.26 -25.92
N GLY A 255 -4.04 5.00 -25.98
CA GLY A 255 -2.88 4.61 -26.77
C GLY A 255 -1.53 4.62 -26.03
N LEU A 256 -1.50 4.79 -24.70
CA LEU A 256 -0.26 4.93 -23.92
C LEU A 256 0.77 3.84 -24.22
N ASP A 257 0.39 2.59 -24.03
CA ASP A 257 1.29 1.44 -24.22
C ASP A 257 1.65 1.19 -25.68
N THR A 258 0.74 1.51 -26.60
CA THR A 258 0.98 1.40 -28.04
C THR A 258 2.06 2.37 -28.48
N VAL A 259 1.98 3.65 -28.09
CA VAL A 259 2.98 4.65 -28.42
C VAL A 259 4.32 4.35 -27.72
N VAL A 260 4.31 3.89 -26.46
CA VAL A 260 5.54 3.47 -25.77
C VAL A 260 6.22 2.31 -26.49
N CYS A 261 5.45 1.30 -26.93
CA CYS A 261 6.00 0.19 -27.71
C CYS A 261 6.56 0.63 -29.06
N GLU A 262 5.91 1.55 -29.78
CA GLU A 262 6.42 2.15 -31.02
C GLU A 262 7.77 2.84 -30.79
N VAL A 263 7.86 3.72 -29.76
CA VAL A 263 9.10 4.44 -29.42
C VAL A 263 10.24 3.48 -29.09
N LEU A 264 9.95 2.42 -28.35
CA LEU A 264 10.93 1.43 -27.91
C LEU A 264 11.15 0.30 -28.92
N ARG A 265 10.43 0.31 -30.05
CA ARG A 265 10.48 -0.75 -31.10
C ARG A 265 10.21 -2.14 -30.52
N LEU A 266 9.18 -2.23 -29.70
CA LEU A 266 8.67 -3.48 -29.13
C LEU A 266 7.45 -3.92 -29.95
N ASP A 267 7.49 -5.13 -30.48
CA ASP A 267 6.36 -5.76 -31.18
C ASP A 267 5.82 -6.88 -30.29
N ALA A 268 4.72 -6.59 -29.59
CA ALA A 268 4.11 -7.50 -28.62
C ALA A 268 2.59 -7.30 -28.61
N PRO A 269 1.82 -8.35 -28.95
CA PRO A 269 0.35 -8.27 -28.88
C PRO A 269 -0.11 -8.13 -27.42
N ILE A 270 -1.31 -7.56 -27.21
CA ILE A 270 -1.86 -7.39 -25.87
C ILE A 270 -3.07 -8.30 -25.63
N ASP A 271 -3.13 -8.91 -24.43
CA ASP A 271 -4.32 -9.59 -23.91
C ASP A 271 -4.88 -8.82 -22.72
N LEU A 272 -5.99 -8.12 -22.93
CA LEU A 272 -6.69 -7.34 -21.90
C LEU A 272 -7.74 -8.15 -21.14
N ALA A 273 -8.06 -9.37 -21.57
CA ALA A 273 -9.20 -10.12 -21.04
C ALA A 273 -9.11 -10.32 -19.51
N PRO A 274 -7.99 -10.76 -18.92
CA PRO A 274 -7.91 -10.98 -17.48
C PRO A 274 -8.13 -9.69 -16.65
N TRP A 275 -7.63 -8.55 -17.16
CA TRP A 275 -7.79 -7.28 -16.44
C TRP A 275 -9.19 -6.69 -16.61
N ARG A 276 -9.84 -6.88 -17.76
CA ARG A 276 -11.26 -6.53 -17.96
C ARG A 276 -12.18 -7.33 -17.04
N GLU A 277 -11.90 -8.61 -16.84
CA GLU A 277 -12.63 -9.44 -15.88
C GLU A 277 -12.46 -8.94 -14.44
N LEU A 278 -11.25 -8.54 -14.05
CA LEU A 278 -11.02 -7.91 -12.75
C LEU A 278 -11.85 -6.65 -12.59
N VAL A 279 -11.78 -5.71 -13.54
CA VAL A 279 -12.52 -4.43 -13.48
C VAL A 279 -14.03 -4.70 -13.41
N ALA A 280 -14.56 -5.61 -14.23
CA ALA A 280 -15.96 -6.00 -14.18
C ALA A 280 -16.37 -6.55 -12.81
N ARG A 281 -15.51 -7.34 -12.15
CA ARG A 281 -15.75 -7.85 -10.79
C ARG A 281 -15.73 -6.73 -9.75
N VAL A 282 -14.81 -5.77 -9.87
CA VAL A 282 -14.77 -4.58 -9.01
C VAL A 282 -16.08 -3.79 -9.12
N ASP A 283 -16.54 -3.52 -10.33
CA ASP A 283 -17.76 -2.76 -10.60
C ASP A 283 -19.04 -3.50 -10.14
N ALA A 284 -19.04 -4.83 -10.20
CA ALA A 284 -20.12 -5.67 -9.69
C ALA A 284 -20.17 -5.80 -8.16
N SER A 285 -19.13 -5.37 -7.46
CA SER A 285 -19.04 -5.46 -6.00
C SER A 285 -19.88 -4.37 -5.33
N THR A 286 -21.14 -4.66 -5.03
CA THR A 286 -22.13 -3.67 -4.55
C THR A 286 -22.64 -3.91 -3.13
N SER A 287 -22.60 -5.16 -2.61
CA SER A 287 -23.06 -5.48 -1.25
C SER A 287 -22.18 -4.80 -0.21
N PRO A 288 -22.69 -3.85 0.58
CA PRO A 288 -21.85 -3.13 1.54
C PRO A 288 -21.42 -4.03 2.69
N VAL A 289 -20.17 -3.88 3.15
CA VAL A 289 -19.65 -4.44 4.39
C VAL A 289 -18.83 -3.36 5.09
N ARG A 290 -19.13 -3.07 6.35
CA ARG A 290 -18.51 -1.99 7.13
C ARG A 290 -17.36 -2.52 7.97
N ILE A 291 -16.15 -2.05 7.72
CA ILE A 291 -14.94 -2.46 8.44
C ILE A 291 -14.38 -1.27 9.22
N GLY A 292 -14.32 -1.42 10.55
CA GLY A 292 -13.67 -0.46 11.44
C GLY A 292 -12.14 -0.61 11.37
N LEU A 293 -11.44 0.45 10.98
CA LEU A 293 -9.99 0.52 11.03
C LEU A 293 -9.58 1.34 12.26
N ILE A 294 -9.02 0.67 13.28
CA ILE A 294 -8.68 1.29 14.57
C ILE A 294 -7.22 1.76 14.53
N GLY A 295 -7.02 2.96 14.02
CA GLY A 295 -5.69 3.49 13.68
C GLY A 295 -5.19 4.61 14.59
N LYS A 296 -3.88 4.87 14.53
CA LYS A 296 -3.21 6.03 15.15
C LYS A 296 -3.04 7.21 14.19
N TYR A 297 -3.13 6.93 12.86
CA TYR A 297 -2.80 7.86 11.78
C TYR A 297 -3.99 8.03 10.82
N VAL A 298 -5.22 7.99 11.34
CA VAL A 298 -6.44 7.97 10.52
C VAL A 298 -6.70 9.28 9.77
N ASP A 299 -6.07 10.38 10.20
CA ASP A 299 -6.15 11.67 9.51
C ASP A 299 -5.39 11.68 8.17
N LEU A 300 -4.43 10.75 7.99
CA LEU A 300 -3.74 10.53 6.72
C LEU A 300 -3.99 9.10 6.25
N HIS A 301 -4.90 8.93 5.31
CA HIS A 301 -5.32 7.62 4.81
C HIS A 301 -4.16 6.82 4.18
N ASP A 302 -3.19 7.50 3.58
CA ASP A 302 -2.01 6.90 2.95
C ASP A 302 -1.10 6.16 3.98
N ALA A 303 -1.23 6.46 5.27
CA ALA A 303 -0.54 5.72 6.32
C ALA A 303 -0.98 4.25 6.44
N TYR A 304 -2.15 3.91 5.88
CA TYR A 304 -2.73 2.57 5.87
C TYR A 304 -3.12 2.09 4.47
N LEU A 305 -2.45 2.61 3.44
CA LEU A 305 -2.80 2.36 2.04
C LEU A 305 -2.86 0.86 1.71
N SER A 306 -1.85 0.08 2.07
CA SER A 306 -1.84 -1.36 1.79
C SER A 306 -2.91 -2.12 2.57
N VAL A 307 -3.25 -1.70 3.79
CA VAL A 307 -4.36 -2.28 4.57
C VAL A 307 -5.69 -2.02 3.86
N THR A 308 -5.94 -0.79 3.45
CA THR A 308 -7.19 -0.41 2.78
C THR A 308 -7.35 -1.10 1.42
N GLU A 309 -6.28 -1.19 0.64
CA GLU A 309 -6.29 -1.93 -0.63
C GLU A 309 -6.52 -3.44 -0.40
N SER A 310 -5.89 -4.03 0.62
CA SER A 310 -6.11 -5.45 0.95
C SER A 310 -7.56 -5.76 1.32
N LEU A 311 -8.21 -4.86 2.06
CA LEU A 311 -9.64 -4.96 2.39
C LEU A 311 -10.51 -4.87 1.14
N LYS A 312 -10.20 -3.93 0.22
CA LYS A 312 -10.91 -3.81 -1.07
C LYS A 312 -10.72 -5.06 -1.92
N HIS A 313 -9.49 -5.59 -2.04
CA HIS A 313 -9.21 -6.81 -2.78
C HIS A 313 -10.04 -8.00 -2.27
N ALA A 314 -10.12 -8.14 -0.93
CA ALA A 314 -10.97 -9.15 -0.30
C ALA A 314 -12.45 -8.90 -0.58
N GLY A 315 -12.88 -7.64 -0.58
CA GLY A 315 -14.22 -7.23 -1.01
C GLY A 315 -14.52 -7.68 -2.44
N PHE A 316 -13.64 -7.43 -3.40
CA PHE A 316 -13.81 -7.85 -4.81
C PHE A 316 -13.96 -9.37 -4.94
N HIS A 317 -13.23 -10.13 -4.12
CA HIS A 317 -13.35 -11.59 -4.10
C HIS A 317 -14.75 -12.06 -3.67
N HIS A 318 -15.35 -11.39 -2.70
CA HIS A 318 -16.66 -11.72 -2.15
C HIS A 318 -17.82 -10.98 -2.83
N GLY A 319 -17.58 -10.18 -3.87
CA GLY A 319 -18.60 -9.32 -4.50
C GLY A 319 -19.14 -8.24 -3.55
N ALA A 320 -18.35 -7.84 -2.58
CA ALA A 320 -18.71 -6.87 -1.55
C ALA A 320 -17.99 -5.53 -1.74
N ARG A 321 -18.73 -4.43 -1.50
CA ARG A 321 -18.18 -3.09 -1.40
C ARG A 321 -17.76 -2.82 0.05
N VAL A 322 -16.47 -2.75 0.30
CA VAL A 322 -15.95 -2.42 1.63
C VAL A 322 -16.14 -0.94 1.92
N GLU A 323 -16.85 -0.63 2.99
CA GLU A 323 -17.03 0.70 3.55
C GLU A 323 -16.14 0.83 4.79
N LEU A 324 -15.07 1.64 4.66
CA LEU A 324 -14.14 1.86 5.76
C LEU A 324 -14.70 2.86 6.75
N VAL A 325 -14.73 2.46 8.01
CA VAL A 325 -15.05 3.34 9.15
C VAL A 325 -13.73 3.63 9.86
N TRP A 326 -13.20 4.82 9.60
CA TRP A 326 -11.97 5.29 10.22
C TRP A 326 -12.23 5.67 11.68
N ILE A 327 -11.52 5.03 12.60
CA ILE A 327 -11.71 5.23 14.04
C ILE A 327 -10.34 5.55 14.65
N GLN A 328 -10.22 6.75 15.20
CA GLN A 328 -9.04 7.15 15.96
C GLN A 328 -8.95 6.28 17.22
N ALA A 329 -7.81 5.66 17.47
CA ALA A 329 -7.67 4.71 18.58
C ALA A 329 -8.01 5.35 19.95
N GLU A 330 -7.65 6.62 20.15
CA GLU A 330 -7.95 7.37 21.36
C GLU A 330 -9.45 7.61 21.58
N GLU A 331 -10.27 7.63 20.53
CA GLU A 331 -11.73 7.78 20.64
C GLU A 331 -12.40 6.53 21.22
N VAL A 332 -11.73 5.38 21.17
CA VAL A 332 -12.23 4.09 21.68
C VAL A 332 -11.98 3.92 23.18
N GLU A 333 -11.23 4.80 23.82
CA GLU A 333 -10.96 4.75 25.27
C GLU A 333 -12.17 5.18 26.14
N GLY A 334 -13.24 5.77 25.54
CA GLY A 334 -14.36 6.35 26.24
C GLY A 334 -15.71 5.69 25.97
N LEU A 335 -16.78 6.31 26.46
CA LEU A 335 -18.19 5.84 26.34
C LEU A 335 -18.69 5.72 24.91
N LEU A 336 -18.06 6.38 23.93
CA LEU A 336 -18.41 6.30 22.51
C LEU A 336 -17.90 5.02 21.83
N ALA A 337 -17.05 4.24 22.49
CA ALA A 337 -16.51 2.98 21.95
C ALA A 337 -17.63 2.03 21.52
N ASP A 338 -18.64 1.85 22.34
CA ASP A 338 -19.73 0.92 22.10
C ASP A 338 -20.61 1.31 20.92
N GLU A 339 -20.85 2.59 20.70
CA GLU A 339 -21.61 3.10 19.56
C GLU A 339 -20.81 2.97 18.24
N ARG A 340 -19.55 3.41 18.23
CA ARG A 340 -18.68 3.34 17.05
C ARG A 340 -18.41 1.90 16.61
N LEU A 341 -18.01 1.04 17.55
CA LEU A 341 -17.70 -0.37 17.29
C LEU A 341 -18.97 -1.21 17.05
N GLY A 342 -20.13 -0.79 17.57
CA GLY A 342 -21.41 -1.45 17.29
C GLY A 342 -21.91 -1.27 15.85
N SER A 343 -21.38 -0.29 15.12
CA SER A 343 -21.81 0.06 13.77
C SER A 343 -21.07 -0.71 12.66
N VAL A 344 -20.03 -1.48 13.00
CA VAL A 344 -19.17 -2.18 12.02
C VAL A 344 -19.46 -3.68 11.99
N ASP A 345 -19.14 -4.32 10.87
CA ASP A 345 -19.32 -5.74 10.63
C ASP A 345 -18.03 -6.55 10.88
N GLY A 346 -16.88 -5.86 10.91
CA GLY A 346 -15.58 -6.40 11.24
C GLY A 346 -14.61 -5.29 11.66
N ILE A 347 -13.50 -5.67 12.28
CA ILE A 347 -12.50 -4.76 12.82
C ILE A 347 -11.10 -5.14 12.30
N VAL A 348 -10.32 -4.14 11.92
CA VAL A 348 -8.87 -4.27 11.69
C VAL A 348 -8.13 -3.38 12.67
N ILE A 349 -7.17 -3.96 13.39
CA ILE A 349 -6.24 -3.24 14.25
C ILE A 349 -4.87 -3.25 13.56
N PRO A 350 -4.50 -2.17 12.84
CA PRO A 350 -3.28 -2.13 12.06
C PRO A 350 -2.03 -1.94 12.92
N GLY A 351 -0.87 -2.09 12.28
CA GLY A 351 0.44 -1.78 12.82
C GLY A 351 0.59 -0.35 13.34
N GLY A 352 1.75 -0.07 13.93
CA GLY A 352 2.12 1.25 14.46
C GLY A 352 3.20 1.13 15.53
N PHE A 353 3.72 2.27 16.00
CA PHE A 353 4.77 2.36 17.01
C PHE A 353 4.39 3.34 18.14
N GLY A 354 5.00 3.15 19.32
CA GLY A 354 4.86 4.03 20.46
C GLY A 354 3.54 3.88 21.23
N PRO A 355 3.42 4.54 22.40
CA PRO A 355 2.37 4.26 23.39
C PRO A 355 1.02 4.92 23.07
N ARG A 356 0.94 5.87 22.13
CA ARG A 356 -0.29 6.60 21.81
C ARG A 356 -1.39 5.66 21.31
N GLY A 357 -2.63 5.78 21.83
CA GLY A 357 -3.82 5.04 21.40
C GLY A 357 -3.79 3.52 21.66
N ILE A 358 -2.89 3.04 22.52
CA ILE A 358 -2.77 1.58 22.81
C ILE A 358 -4.00 1.08 23.55
N GLU A 359 -4.47 1.81 24.57
CA GLU A 359 -5.63 1.38 25.39
C GLU A 359 -6.91 1.32 24.55
N GLY A 360 -7.11 2.26 23.62
CA GLY A 360 -8.23 2.19 22.69
C GLY A 360 -8.16 0.97 21.74
N LYS A 361 -6.98 0.61 21.27
CA LYS A 361 -6.79 -0.63 20.49
C LYS A 361 -7.04 -1.89 21.32
N VAL A 362 -6.60 -1.92 22.59
CA VAL A 362 -6.89 -2.99 23.55
C VAL A 362 -8.41 -3.11 23.75
N ARG A 363 -9.11 -1.98 23.97
CA ARG A 363 -10.57 -1.96 24.11
C ARG A 363 -11.28 -2.47 22.85
N ALA A 364 -10.80 -2.10 21.66
CA ALA A 364 -11.36 -2.62 20.41
C ALA A 364 -11.23 -4.14 20.27
N ALA A 365 -10.08 -4.69 20.68
CA ALA A 365 -9.83 -6.14 20.68
C ALA A 365 -10.74 -6.87 21.69
N GLU A 366 -10.98 -6.26 22.88
CA GLU A 366 -11.89 -6.75 23.90
C GLU A 366 -13.34 -6.82 23.38
N VAL A 367 -13.84 -5.72 22.83
CA VAL A 367 -15.21 -5.63 22.25
C VAL A 367 -15.36 -6.68 21.13
N ALA A 368 -14.35 -6.82 20.27
CA ALA A 368 -14.37 -7.81 19.20
C ALA A 368 -14.49 -9.23 19.78
N ARG A 369 -13.68 -9.56 20.79
CA ARG A 369 -13.68 -10.87 21.44
C ARG A 369 -15.02 -11.17 22.12
N GLU A 370 -15.53 -10.25 22.90
CA GLU A 370 -16.75 -10.46 23.70
C GLU A 370 -18.03 -10.52 22.88
N ARG A 371 -18.10 -9.72 21.80
CA ARG A 371 -19.31 -9.62 20.95
C ARG A 371 -19.26 -10.52 19.73
N GLY A 372 -18.17 -11.27 19.53
CA GLY A 372 -18.00 -12.13 18.35
C GLY A 372 -17.86 -11.37 17.04
N VAL A 373 -17.39 -10.11 17.09
CA VAL A 373 -17.12 -9.31 15.88
C VAL A 373 -15.81 -9.78 15.25
N PRO A 374 -15.81 -10.16 13.96
CA PRO A 374 -14.57 -10.55 13.27
C PRO A 374 -13.49 -9.50 13.41
N CYS A 375 -12.29 -9.91 13.82
CA CYS A 375 -11.16 -9.02 14.10
C CYS A 375 -9.85 -9.57 13.53
N LEU A 376 -9.08 -8.71 12.86
CA LEU A 376 -7.74 -8.98 12.36
C LEU A 376 -6.75 -7.99 12.98
N GLY A 377 -5.76 -8.49 13.71
CA GLY A 377 -4.65 -7.71 14.27
C GLY A 377 -3.38 -7.87 13.45
N LEU A 378 -2.78 -6.76 12.99
CA LEU A 378 -1.59 -6.73 12.17
C LEU A 378 -0.42 -6.15 12.97
N CYS A 379 0.68 -6.87 13.12
CA CYS A 379 1.89 -6.45 13.82
C CYS A 379 1.57 -5.95 15.25
N LEU A 380 1.56 -4.65 15.49
CA LEU A 380 1.09 -4.07 16.76
C LEU A 380 -0.34 -4.53 17.11
N GLY A 381 -1.20 -4.76 16.12
CA GLY A 381 -2.55 -5.27 16.32
C GLY A 381 -2.54 -6.63 17.03
N MET A 382 -1.71 -7.57 16.60
CA MET A 382 -1.53 -8.84 17.31
C MET A 382 -1.00 -8.64 18.75
N GLN A 383 -0.09 -7.69 18.93
CA GLN A 383 0.49 -7.41 20.26
C GLN A 383 -0.57 -6.86 21.23
N VAL A 384 -1.43 -5.94 20.80
CA VAL A 384 -2.50 -5.42 21.66
C VAL A 384 -3.58 -6.46 21.93
N MET A 385 -3.89 -7.36 20.98
CA MET A 385 -4.77 -8.51 21.19
C MET A 385 -4.19 -9.45 22.29
N THR A 386 -2.88 -9.67 22.28
CA THR A 386 -2.18 -10.45 23.31
C THR A 386 -2.27 -9.76 24.67
N ILE A 387 -2.03 -8.44 24.74
CA ILE A 387 -2.15 -7.66 25.97
C ILE A 387 -3.58 -7.69 26.51
N GLU A 388 -4.58 -7.51 25.65
CA GLU A 388 -6.00 -7.59 26.00
C GLU A 388 -6.32 -8.92 26.66
N TYR A 389 -5.97 -10.01 26.01
CA TYR A 389 -6.25 -11.35 26.50
C TYR A 389 -5.55 -11.65 27.83
N ALA A 390 -4.31 -11.21 27.97
CA ALA A 390 -3.56 -11.33 29.23
C ALA A 390 -4.24 -10.61 30.37
N ARG A 391 -4.75 -9.40 30.16
CA ARG A 391 -5.38 -8.58 31.19
C ARG A 391 -6.76 -9.13 31.58
N HIS A 392 -7.61 -9.39 30.61
CA HIS A 392 -9.03 -9.63 30.84
C HIS A 392 -9.40 -11.12 30.96
N VAL A 393 -8.59 -12.03 30.40
CA VAL A 393 -8.86 -13.47 30.48
C VAL A 393 -7.89 -14.18 31.43
N LEU A 394 -6.57 -13.89 31.36
CA LEU A 394 -5.59 -14.51 32.25
C LEU A 394 -5.47 -13.80 33.61
N GLY A 395 -6.14 -12.67 33.83
CA GLY A 395 -6.11 -11.92 35.10
C GLY A 395 -4.76 -11.23 35.38
N LEU A 396 -3.95 -10.98 34.37
CA LEU A 396 -2.68 -10.26 34.48
C LEU A 396 -2.93 -8.75 34.25
N ALA A 397 -3.56 -8.08 35.20
CA ALA A 397 -4.08 -6.72 35.05
C ALA A 397 -3.03 -5.70 34.50
N ASP A 398 -1.76 -5.86 34.89
CA ASP A 398 -0.66 -4.97 34.47
C ASP A 398 0.14 -5.50 33.26
N ALA A 399 -0.37 -6.53 32.54
CA ALA A 399 0.28 -7.07 31.37
C ALA A 399 0.44 -5.99 30.29
N ASN A 400 1.64 -5.90 29.69
CA ASN A 400 1.95 -4.86 28.71
C ASN A 400 3.10 -5.30 27.78
N SER A 401 3.41 -4.44 26.82
CA SER A 401 4.65 -4.45 26.06
C SER A 401 5.71 -3.63 26.79
N THR A 402 6.97 -4.12 26.78
CA THR A 402 8.11 -3.33 27.27
C THR A 402 8.40 -2.09 26.39
N GLU A 403 7.78 -1.98 25.21
CA GLU A 403 7.79 -0.76 24.40
C GLU A 403 7.01 0.39 25.08
N PHE A 404 5.90 0.08 25.74
CA PHE A 404 4.98 1.07 26.31
C PHE A 404 5.20 1.26 27.80
N ASN A 405 5.57 0.19 28.49
CA ASN A 405 5.90 0.21 29.91
C ASN A 405 7.08 -0.74 30.17
N ALA A 406 8.28 -0.20 30.21
CA ALA A 406 9.51 -0.97 30.47
C ALA A 406 9.55 -1.62 31.86
N ALA A 407 8.72 -1.16 32.81
CA ALA A 407 8.64 -1.67 34.18
C ALA A 407 7.43 -2.62 34.41
N THR A 408 6.73 -3.04 33.36
CA THR A 408 5.59 -3.97 33.52
C THR A 408 6.00 -5.27 34.22
N PRO A 409 5.24 -5.73 35.23
CA PRO A 409 5.53 -7.00 35.88
C PRO A 409 5.21 -8.21 34.99
N HIS A 410 4.42 -8.01 33.93
CA HIS A 410 4.02 -9.03 32.99
C HIS A 410 4.32 -8.58 31.54
N PRO A 411 5.60 -8.66 31.11
CA PRO A 411 5.99 -8.31 29.74
C PRO A 411 5.56 -9.41 28.76
N VAL A 412 4.27 -9.45 28.42
CA VAL A 412 3.71 -10.45 27.49
C VAL A 412 4.16 -10.17 26.04
N ILE A 413 4.55 -8.94 25.78
CA ILE A 413 5.28 -8.51 24.58
C ILE A 413 6.61 -7.92 25.04
N ASP A 414 7.72 -8.38 24.47
CA ASP A 414 9.05 -7.94 24.88
C ASP A 414 9.97 -7.71 23.69
N LEU A 415 11.05 -6.97 23.95
CA LEU A 415 12.07 -6.67 22.96
C LEU A 415 12.80 -7.95 22.54
N MET A 416 12.95 -8.15 21.24
CA MET A 416 13.73 -9.26 20.68
C MET A 416 15.16 -9.22 21.23
N THR A 417 15.73 -10.40 21.53
CA THR A 417 17.05 -10.53 22.16
C THR A 417 18.15 -9.86 21.35
N ASP A 418 18.11 -9.97 20.03
CA ASP A 418 19.07 -9.37 19.08
C ASP A 418 18.86 -7.86 18.87
N GLN A 419 17.77 -7.29 19.37
CA GLN A 419 17.46 -5.86 19.30
C GLN A 419 17.96 -5.07 20.54
N ARG A 420 18.47 -5.72 21.59
CA ARG A 420 18.83 -5.08 22.87
C ARG A 420 20.04 -4.17 22.78
N GLU A 421 20.94 -4.42 21.83
CA GLU A 421 22.19 -3.64 21.64
C GLU A 421 22.13 -2.68 20.46
N VAL A 422 20.97 -2.55 19.79
CA VAL A 422 20.82 -1.72 18.59
C VAL A 422 20.76 -0.24 18.94
N THR A 423 21.78 0.54 18.52
CA THR A 423 21.84 1.99 18.67
C THR A 423 21.28 2.75 17.46
N ASN A 424 21.57 2.28 16.24
CA ASN A 424 21.03 2.82 15.00
C ASN A 424 19.66 2.23 14.72
N LYS A 425 18.62 3.08 14.63
CA LYS A 425 17.23 2.59 14.49
C LYS A 425 16.78 2.32 13.06
N GLY A 426 17.35 2.99 12.05
CA GLY A 426 17.01 2.76 10.64
C GLY A 426 17.54 1.42 10.14
N GLY A 427 16.71 0.64 9.44
CA GLY A 427 17.09 -0.61 8.78
C GLY A 427 17.53 -1.76 9.71
N THR A 428 17.21 -1.70 11.00
CA THR A 428 17.70 -2.68 12.01
C THR A 428 16.60 -3.47 12.71
N MET A 429 15.34 -3.28 12.35
CA MET A 429 14.24 -4.13 12.80
C MET A 429 14.32 -5.53 12.18
N ARG A 430 13.45 -6.45 12.61
CA ARG A 430 13.16 -7.66 11.84
C ARG A 430 12.39 -7.23 10.58
N LEU A 431 13.10 -7.20 9.45
CA LEU A 431 12.64 -6.65 8.18
C LEU A 431 12.63 -7.69 7.07
N GLY A 432 11.56 -7.68 6.25
CA GLY A 432 11.44 -8.53 5.07
C GLY A 432 10.71 -9.84 5.34
N ALA A 433 10.85 -10.77 4.41
CA ALA A 433 10.12 -12.03 4.41
C ALA A 433 10.73 -13.06 5.36
N TYR A 434 9.88 -13.64 6.22
CA TYR A 434 10.23 -14.75 7.11
C TYR A 434 9.17 -15.84 7.01
N TYR A 435 9.63 -17.09 7.21
CA TYR A 435 8.76 -18.25 7.18
C TYR A 435 8.07 -18.47 8.53
N ALA A 436 6.82 -18.90 8.45
CA ALA A 436 6.03 -19.39 9.59
C ALA A 436 5.48 -20.78 9.30
N VAL A 437 5.52 -21.65 10.29
CA VAL A 437 4.91 -22.99 10.27
C VAL A 437 3.56 -22.90 10.95
N LEU A 438 2.50 -23.25 10.24
CA LEU A 438 1.12 -23.14 10.69
C LEU A 438 0.65 -24.42 11.40
N ALA A 439 -0.10 -24.25 12.49
CA ALA A 439 -0.67 -25.36 13.24
C ALA A 439 -1.83 -26.01 12.45
N PRO A 440 -1.80 -27.32 12.20
CA PRO A 440 -2.89 -28.01 11.50
C PRO A 440 -4.25 -27.80 12.18
N GLY A 441 -5.29 -27.51 11.39
CA GLY A 441 -6.65 -27.29 11.89
C GLY A 441 -6.91 -25.89 12.44
N SER A 442 -5.92 -24.99 12.42
CA SER A 442 -6.13 -23.58 12.74
C SER A 442 -6.88 -22.85 11.62
N LYS A 443 -7.56 -21.74 11.96
CA LYS A 443 -8.19 -20.84 10.97
C LYS A 443 -7.15 -20.29 10.00
N VAL A 444 -5.98 -19.94 10.53
CA VAL A 444 -4.86 -19.46 9.71
C VAL A 444 -4.42 -20.50 8.69
N ALA A 445 -4.20 -21.77 9.12
CA ALA A 445 -3.85 -22.86 8.20
C ALA A 445 -4.93 -23.12 7.15
N GLY A 446 -6.21 -23.03 7.55
CA GLY A 446 -7.35 -23.14 6.63
C GLY A 446 -7.41 -22.01 5.61
N ALA A 447 -7.09 -20.77 6.03
CA ALA A 447 -7.07 -19.60 5.16
C ALA A 447 -5.98 -19.69 4.08
N TYR A 448 -4.76 -20.05 4.46
CA TYR A 448 -3.63 -20.14 3.52
C TYR A 448 -3.69 -21.41 2.66
N GLY A 449 -4.17 -22.51 3.21
CA GLY A 449 -4.18 -23.82 2.51
C GLY A 449 -2.81 -24.49 2.43
N GLU A 450 -1.79 -23.95 3.10
CA GLU A 450 -0.41 -24.41 3.10
C GLU A 450 0.13 -24.52 4.54
N PRO A 451 1.01 -25.50 4.84
CA PRO A 451 1.55 -25.68 6.19
C PRO A 451 2.68 -24.69 6.55
N VAL A 452 3.32 -24.11 5.56
CA VAL A 452 4.43 -23.14 5.73
C VAL A 452 4.18 -21.96 4.82
N VAL A 453 4.23 -20.75 5.40
CA VAL A 453 3.98 -19.51 4.69
C VAL A 453 5.13 -18.53 4.89
N SER A 454 5.24 -17.56 4.00
CA SER A 454 6.26 -16.51 4.11
C SER A 454 5.58 -15.15 4.12
N GLU A 455 5.82 -14.36 5.15
CA GLU A 455 5.24 -13.02 5.31
C GLU A 455 6.29 -11.97 5.60
N ARG A 456 5.98 -10.69 5.28
CA ARG A 456 6.88 -9.55 5.50
C ARG A 456 6.71 -9.02 6.91
N HIS A 457 7.83 -8.69 7.55
CA HIS A 457 7.90 -8.20 8.92
C HIS A 457 8.51 -6.81 8.97
N ARG A 458 8.10 -6.03 10.00
CA ARG A 458 8.66 -4.73 10.35
C ARG A 458 8.41 -4.43 11.83
N HIS A 459 9.19 -5.06 12.74
CA HIS A 459 9.02 -4.89 14.18
C HIS A 459 10.29 -5.18 14.97
N ARG A 460 10.33 -4.72 16.26
CA ARG A 460 11.39 -4.99 17.24
C ARG A 460 10.89 -5.81 18.41
N TYR A 461 9.61 -5.67 18.75
CA TYR A 461 8.95 -6.33 19.86
C TYR A 461 8.10 -7.48 19.34
N GLU A 462 7.95 -8.51 20.18
CA GLU A 462 7.24 -9.72 19.81
C GLU A 462 6.64 -10.41 21.03
N PHE A 463 5.80 -11.43 20.79
CA PHE A 463 5.21 -12.26 21.83
C PHE A 463 6.29 -12.90 22.69
N ASN A 464 6.21 -12.72 24.02
CA ASN A 464 7.14 -13.32 24.96
C ASN A 464 6.79 -14.80 25.18
N SER A 465 7.59 -15.69 24.60
CA SER A 465 7.39 -17.14 24.64
C SER A 465 7.36 -17.74 26.05
N ALA A 466 7.85 -17.03 27.08
CA ALA A 466 7.74 -17.47 28.48
C ALA A 466 6.28 -17.56 28.97
N TYR A 467 5.35 -16.84 28.34
CA TYR A 467 3.92 -16.86 28.67
C TYR A 467 3.13 -17.86 27.81
N ARG A 468 3.71 -18.45 26.79
CA ARG A 468 3.02 -19.25 25.76
C ARG A 468 2.12 -20.34 26.36
N SER A 469 2.64 -21.20 27.25
CA SER A 469 1.85 -22.28 27.84
C SER A 469 0.60 -21.76 28.55
N ARG A 470 0.73 -20.65 29.30
CA ARG A 470 -0.38 -20.04 30.03
C ARG A 470 -1.49 -19.53 29.11
N PHE A 471 -1.12 -18.99 27.95
CA PHE A 471 -2.07 -18.56 26.92
C PHE A 471 -2.77 -19.77 26.28
N GLU A 472 -2.02 -20.79 25.86
CA GLU A 472 -2.56 -22.00 25.19
C GLU A 472 -3.51 -22.80 26.08
N GLU A 473 -3.26 -22.88 27.39
CA GLU A 473 -4.14 -23.54 28.37
C GLU A 473 -5.49 -22.84 28.53
N SER A 474 -5.61 -21.57 28.18
CA SER A 474 -6.83 -20.76 28.33
C SER A 474 -7.69 -20.64 27.07
N GLY A 475 -7.27 -21.26 25.95
CA GLY A 475 -7.99 -21.19 24.67
C GLY A 475 -7.44 -20.20 23.64
N PHE A 476 -6.42 -19.42 24.01
CA PHE A 476 -5.64 -18.61 23.07
C PHE A 476 -4.63 -19.51 22.35
N TRP A 477 -4.71 -19.60 21.06
CA TRP A 477 -3.87 -20.50 20.29
C TRP A 477 -2.75 -19.79 19.55
N CYS A 478 -1.50 -20.15 19.81
CA CYS A 478 -0.35 -19.77 19.00
C CYS A 478 -0.36 -20.62 17.72
N SER A 479 -1.16 -20.20 16.73
CA SER A 479 -1.49 -20.97 15.53
C SER A 479 -0.43 -20.96 14.45
N GLY A 480 0.63 -20.16 14.60
CA GLY A 480 1.79 -20.15 13.71
C GLY A 480 3.05 -19.73 14.45
N THR A 481 4.17 -20.38 14.12
CA THR A 481 5.47 -20.11 14.75
C THR A 481 6.58 -20.05 13.70
N SER A 482 7.70 -19.40 14.06
CA SER A 482 8.94 -19.53 13.28
C SER A 482 9.35 -21.01 13.15
N PRO A 483 10.11 -21.39 12.10
CA PRO A 483 10.52 -22.80 11.89
C PRO A 483 11.26 -23.42 13.07
N ASP A 484 12.01 -22.64 13.84
CA ASP A 484 12.70 -23.05 15.07
C ASP A 484 11.79 -23.04 16.32
N LYS A 485 10.51 -22.66 16.15
CA LYS A 485 9.45 -22.57 17.19
C LYS A 485 9.72 -21.56 18.30
N ARG A 486 10.67 -20.66 18.13
CA ARG A 486 11.03 -19.65 19.13
C ARG A 486 10.08 -18.46 19.13
N LEU A 487 9.59 -18.05 17.96
CA LEU A 487 8.76 -16.86 17.76
C LEU A 487 7.33 -17.27 17.45
N VAL A 488 6.37 -16.52 17.98
CA VAL A 488 4.95 -16.66 17.68
C VAL A 488 4.59 -15.68 16.58
N GLU A 489 4.18 -16.21 15.41
CA GLU A 489 3.88 -15.44 14.21
C GLU A 489 2.39 -15.19 14.02
N PHE A 490 1.55 -16.12 14.50
CA PHE A 490 0.10 -16.04 14.43
C PHE A 490 -0.55 -16.48 15.74
N VAL A 491 -1.63 -15.79 16.09
CA VAL A 491 -2.49 -16.11 17.23
C VAL A 491 -3.94 -16.12 16.82
N GLU A 492 -4.76 -16.96 17.46
CA GLU A 492 -6.20 -17.01 17.22
C GLU A 492 -6.99 -17.54 18.40
N LEU A 493 -8.29 -17.25 18.45
CA LEU A 493 -9.23 -17.88 19.36
C LEU A 493 -10.03 -18.98 18.63
N ARG A 494 -10.02 -20.20 19.19
CA ARG A 494 -10.66 -21.37 18.55
C ARG A 494 -12.16 -21.19 18.37
N ASP A 495 -12.82 -20.72 19.41
CA ASP A 495 -14.29 -20.63 19.47
C ASP A 495 -14.86 -19.31 18.93
N HIS A 496 -13.99 -18.35 18.55
CA HIS A 496 -14.41 -17.08 17.95
C HIS A 496 -14.60 -17.22 16.44
N PRO A 497 -15.60 -16.58 15.81
CA PRO A 497 -15.81 -16.67 14.36
C PRO A 497 -14.55 -16.32 13.55
N PHE A 498 -13.90 -15.19 13.85
CA PHE A 498 -12.62 -14.79 13.30
C PHE A 498 -11.97 -13.75 14.24
N TRP A 499 -11.06 -14.16 15.09
CA TRP A 499 -10.24 -13.32 15.95
C TRP A 499 -8.81 -13.80 15.78
N VAL A 500 -8.11 -13.18 14.82
CA VAL A 500 -6.81 -13.62 14.34
C VAL A 500 -5.83 -12.47 14.41
N GLY A 501 -4.65 -12.71 14.94
CA GLY A 501 -3.52 -11.78 14.95
C GLY A 501 -2.31 -12.35 14.23
N THR A 502 -1.57 -11.50 13.53
CA THR A 502 -0.28 -11.83 12.93
C THR A 502 0.78 -10.80 13.29
N GLN A 503 1.99 -11.25 13.59
CA GLN A 503 3.13 -10.36 13.83
C GLN A 503 3.64 -9.71 12.52
N ALA A 504 3.29 -10.31 11.40
CA ALA A 504 3.66 -9.86 10.06
C ALA A 504 2.75 -8.73 9.53
N HIS A 505 3.09 -8.28 8.32
CA HIS A 505 2.36 -7.31 7.51
C HIS A 505 1.84 -7.96 6.21
N PRO A 506 0.78 -8.79 6.28
CA PRO A 506 0.22 -9.48 5.12
C PRO A 506 -0.37 -8.52 4.07
N GLU A 507 -0.70 -7.28 4.45
CA GLU A 507 -1.19 -6.24 3.56
C GLU A 507 -0.23 -5.95 2.40
N PHE A 508 1.07 -6.14 2.58
CA PHE A 508 2.05 -5.90 1.52
C PHE A 508 2.03 -6.95 0.40
N LYS A 509 1.43 -8.12 0.65
CA LYS A 509 1.36 -9.21 -0.34
C LYS A 509 -0.01 -9.37 -1.02
N SER A 510 -1.00 -8.57 -0.66
CA SER A 510 -2.32 -8.63 -1.29
C SER A 510 -2.30 -8.08 -2.73
N ARG A 511 -3.04 -8.73 -3.63
CA ARG A 511 -3.19 -8.34 -5.03
C ARG A 511 -4.68 -8.23 -5.39
N PRO A 512 -5.06 -7.38 -6.36
CA PRO A 512 -6.48 -7.16 -6.68
C PRO A 512 -7.18 -8.41 -7.24
N ASP A 513 -6.45 -9.27 -7.91
CA ASP A 513 -6.95 -10.55 -8.46
C ASP A 513 -6.72 -11.75 -7.52
N ARG A 514 -5.82 -11.60 -6.53
CA ARG A 514 -5.44 -12.60 -5.55
C ARG A 514 -5.33 -11.97 -4.16
N PRO A 515 -6.47 -11.71 -3.49
CA PRO A 515 -6.48 -11.09 -2.17
C PRO A 515 -5.75 -11.95 -1.15
N HIS A 516 -5.04 -11.31 -0.23
CA HIS A 516 -4.34 -12.03 0.83
C HIS A 516 -5.31 -12.85 1.69
N PRO A 517 -5.00 -14.13 2.01
CA PRO A 517 -5.93 -15.05 2.68
C PRO A 517 -6.56 -14.50 3.95
N LEU A 518 -5.81 -13.86 4.84
CA LEU A 518 -6.34 -13.33 6.11
C LEU A 518 -7.38 -12.24 5.90
N PHE A 519 -7.17 -11.36 4.92
CA PHE A 519 -8.15 -10.32 4.58
C PHE A 519 -9.38 -10.93 3.91
N ARG A 520 -9.21 -11.93 3.06
CA ARG A 520 -10.30 -12.67 2.43
C ARG A 520 -11.21 -13.30 3.48
N GLU A 521 -10.63 -14.03 4.44
CA GLU A 521 -11.42 -14.67 5.50
C GLU A 521 -12.05 -13.67 6.46
N LEU A 522 -11.38 -12.55 6.77
CA LEU A 522 -11.97 -11.47 7.56
C LEU A 522 -13.24 -10.93 6.90
N ILE A 523 -13.20 -10.61 5.61
CA ILE A 523 -14.37 -10.07 4.89
C ILE A 523 -15.48 -11.13 4.81
N GLY A 524 -15.15 -12.40 4.56
CA GLY A 524 -16.12 -13.50 4.59
C GLY A 524 -16.82 -13.62 5.96
N ALA A 525 -16.06 -13.57 7.05
CA ALA A 525 -16.58 -13.59 8.41
C ALA A 525 -17.42 -12.35 8.73
N ALA A 526 -17.02 -11.16 8.27
CA ALA A 526 -17.75 -9.91 8.46
C ALA A 526 -19.11 -9.92 7.74
N LEU A 527 -19.18 -10.45 6.53
CA LEU A 527 -20.44 -10.64 5.80
C LEU A 527 -21.40 -11.61 6.54
N ALA A 528 -20.86 -12.70 7.07
CA ALA A 528 -21.63 -13.64 7.88
C ALA A 528 -22.12 -13.01 9.21
N TYR A 529 -21.28 -12.22 9.87
CA TYR A 529 -21.64 -11.46 11.07
C TYR A 529 -22.75 -10.45 10.78
N ARG A 530 -22.62 -9.66 9.71
CA ARG A 530 -23.61 -8.69 9.25
C ARG A 530 -24.97 -9.35 9.02
N THR A 531 -25.00 -10.49 8.33
CA THR A 531 -26.23 -11.23 8.06
C THR A 531 -26.95 -11.62 9.35
N ARG A 532 -26.22 -12.14 10.35
CA ARG A 532 -26.78 -12.49 11.68
C ARG A 532 -27.29 -11.27 12.43
N ARG A 533 -26.53 -10.14 12.42
CA ARG A 533 -26.91 -8.89 13.08
C ARG A 533 -28.22 -8.34 12.51
N LEU A 534 -28.33 -8.22 11.20
CA LEU A 534 -29.54 -7.72 10.54
C LEU A 534 -30.75 -8.63 10.75
N ALA A 535 -30.57 -9.93 10.81
CA ALA A 535 -31.66 -10.87 11.15
C ALA A 535 -32.15 -10.68 12.60
N ALA A 536 -31.25 -10.43 13.54
CA ALA A 536 -31.61 -10.14 14.94
C ALA A 536 -32.35 -8.79 15.09
N GLU A 537 -31.90 -7.75 14.38
CA GLU A 537 -32.56 -6.44 14.37
C GLU A 537 -33.97 -6.51 13.74
N GLY A 538 -34.13 -7.25 12.63
CA GLY A 538 -35.42 -7.47 11.96
C GLY A 538 -36.44 -8.24 12.80
N THR A 539 -35.98 -9.16 13.65
CA THR A 539 -36.84 -9.87 14.61
C THR A 539 -37.26 -8.99 15.80
N ALA A 540 -36.40 -8.07 16.24
CA ALA A 540 -36.70 -7.14 17.33
C ALA A 540 -37.76 -6.08 16.96
N THR A 541 -37.85 -5.72 15.67
CA THR A 541 -38.85 -4.74 15.17
C THR A 541 -40.18 -5.38 14.80
N GLY A 542 -40.26 -6.72 14.76
CA GLY A 542 -41.46 -7.50 14.28
C GLY A 542 -42.46 -7.90 15.35
N THR A 543 -42.32 -7.57 16.64
CA THR A 543 -43.22 -7.97 17.71
C THR A 543 -43.87 -6.80 18.45
N ALA A 544 -44.80 -6.12 17.79
CA ALA A 544 -45.93 -5.48 18.47
C ALA A 544 -47.21 -5.95 17.79
N PRO A 545 -48.01 -6.79 18.43
CA PRO A 545 -49.36 -7.06 17.93
C PRO A 545 -50.20 -5.80 18.08
N VAL A 546 -50.66 -5.27 16.98
CA VAL A 546 -51.72 -4.27 16.99
C VAL A 546 -52.96 -4.92 17.64
N ALA A 547 -53.19 -4.63 18.91
CA ALA A 547 -54.43 -4.96 19.57
C ALA A 547 -55.56 -4.21 18.85
N GLY A 548 -56.45 -4.98 18.23
CA GLY A 548 -57.61 -4.48 17.54
C GLY A 548 -58.52 -3.70 18.52
N ALA A 549 -58.70 -2.43 18.24
CA ALA A 549 -59.84 -1.66 18.77
C ALA A 549 -60.99 -1.81 17.79
N VAL A 550 -61.91 -2.73 18.14
CA VAL A 550 -63.29 -2.72 17.62
C VAL A 550 -63.95 -1.52 18.27
N GLY A 551 -64.18 -0.48 17.52
CA GLY A 551 -64.93 0.71 17.92
C GLY A 551 -66.15 0.84 17.02
N ALA A 552 -67.33 0.74 17.63
CA ALA A 552 -68.68 0.72 17.04
C ALA A 552 -68.98 1.98 16.20
N ALA A 553 -69.72 1.73 15.15
CA ALA A 553 -70.45 2.74 14.40
C ALA A 553 -71.64 3.28 15.19
N GLU A 554 -71.90 4.58 15.12
CA GLU A 554 -73.21 5.16 15.21
C GLU A 554 -73.33 6.42 14.33
N PRO A 555 -74.59 6.76 13.85
CA PRO A 555 -74.74 7.52 12.62
C PRO A 555 -75.30 8.94 12.84
N ALA A 556 -75.20 9.74 11.78
CA ALA A 556 -76.04 10.90 11.40
C ALA A 556 -76.19 12.11 12.33
N ARG A 557 -75.69 13.23 11.93
CA ARG A 557 -76.52 14.34 11.36
C ARG A 557 -75.63 15.34 10.60
#